data_b5f7d978e57b084779980c199d83ef94
#
_entry.id   b5f7d978e57b084779980c199d83ef94
#
_cell.length_a   1.000
_cell.length_b   1.000
_cell.length_c   1.000
_cell.angle_alpha   90.00
_cell.angle_beta   90.00
_cell.angle_gamma   90.00
#
_symmetry.space_group_name_H-M   'P 1'
#
loop_
_entity.id
_entity.type
_entity.pdbx_description
1 polymer ?
#
loop_
_entity_poly.entity_id
_entity_poly.type
_entity_poly.pdbx_seq_one_letter_code
_entity_poly.pdbx_strand_id
1 'polypeptide(L)'
;MAESMQGLHRSHRCTEVSNANIGEKVTVMGWVQKRRNLGSLIFIDLRDRSGLLQIVFDEESVGAEGFAKAGTLRSEYVVAVEGTVQKRSAAVNENLKTGDIEVIATSLRILSESQTPPFAIEENSQTKEDIRLKYRYLDLRRPDIQKNLMLKSRVLGLMRQFMANEGFLEIETPILCKSTPEGARDYLVPSRVHPGNFYALPQSPQLFKQLLMASGYDRYFQIARCFRDEDLRADRQPEFTQADMELSFVDIDDVIDVNERLLKFVFKEAIGVDVQIPLQRMPWQEAMDRFGSDKPDTRFGMELVDVSETVKGCGFGVFTGALENGGSVRGINVEGQGHMPRKKIDKLVEHAKGCGAKGLAYLCINEDGTYKSSFAKFMTEDELNALVAKMNGKPGDLLLFAADKNKIVWNVLGALRLQLGDCLLYTSPSPRDISGSR
;
A
#
# COMPACT_ATOMS: atom_id res chain seq x y z
N MET A 1 0.68 -15.19 -39.91
CA MET A 1 -0.43 -14.21 -40.16
C MET A 1 -1.49 -14.39 -39.11
N ALA A 2 -2.06 -13.29 -38.62
CA ALA A 2 -3.15 -13.35 -37.63
C ALA A 2 -4.39 -14.04 -38.22
N GLU A 3 -4.98 -14.96 -37.49
CA GLU A 3 -6.19 -15.69 -37.87
C GLU A 3 -7.44 -14.99 -37.30
N SER A 4 -8.57 -15.14 -37.99
CA SER A 4 -9.82 -14.50 -37.59
C SER A 4 -10.42 -15.16 -36.35
N MET A 5 -11.01 -14.35 -35.47
CA MET A 5 -11.87 -14.79 -34.38
C MET A 5 -13.29 -15.16 -34.82
N GLN A 6 -13.62 -14.97 -36.11
CA GLN A 6 -14.98 -15.21 -36.57
C GLN A 6 -15.46 -16.66 -36.25
N GLY A 7 -16.62 -16.76 -35.64
CA GLY A 7 -17.22 -18.03 -35.23
C GLY A 7 -16.67 -18.60 -33.91
N LEU A 8 -15.73 -17.92 -33.25
CA LEU A 8 -15.21 -18.35 -31.94
C LEU A 8 -15.74 -17.44 -30.82
N HIS A 9 -16.19 -18.07 -29.73
CA HIS A 9 -16.57 -17.41 -28.49
C HIS A 9 -15.85 -18.08 -27.33
N ARG A 10 -15.15 -17.28 -26.51
CA ARG A 10 -14.52 -17.81 -25.30
C ARG A 10 -15.61 -18.32 -24.34
N SER A 11 -15.56 -19.62 -24.01
CA SER A 11 -16.49 -20.23 -23.04
C SER A 11 -16.07 -19.94 -21.58
N HIS A 12 -14.77 -20.03 -21.29
CA HIS A 12 -14.21 -19.90 -19.95
C HIS A 12 -12.94 -19.07 -19.97
N ARG A 13 -12.68 -18.36 -18.88
CA ARG A 13 -11.33 -17.87 -18.58
C ARG A 13 -10.47 -19.02 -18.07
N CYS A 14 -9.14 -18.82 -18.08
CA CYS A 14 -8.17 -19.86 -17.70
C CYS A 14 -8.50 -20.52 -16.36
N THR A 15 -8.74 -19.75 -15.30
CA THR A 15 -9.02 -20.30 -13.96
C THR A 15 -10.50 -20.50 -13.64
N GLU A 16 -11.38 -20.29 -14.58
CA GLU A 16 -12.79 -20.70 -14.49
C GLU A 16 -12.97 -22.18 -14.88
N VAL A 17 -12.00 -22.73 -15.62
CA VAL A 17 -11.91 -24.17 -15.90
C VAL A 17 -11.46 -24.90 -14.63
N SER A 18 -12.16 -25.94 -14.26
CA SER A 18 -11.97 -26.70 -13.03
C SER A 18 -12.23 -28.20 -13.23
N ASN A 19 -12.05 -29.01 -12.20
CA ASN A 19 -12.41 -30.43 -12.20
C ASN A 19 -13.87 -30.70 -12.59
N ALA A 20 -14.77 -29.76 -12.36
CA ALA A 20 -16.18 -29.89 -12.75
C ALA A 20 -16.38 -29.94 -14.28
N ASN A 21 -15.39 -29.43 -15.03
CA ASN A 21 -15.45 -29.38 -16.50
C ASN A 21 -14.72 -30.58 -17.17
N ILE A 22 -14.26 -31.57 -16.42
CA ILE A 22 -13.59 -32.74 -17.00
C ILE A 22 -14.52 -33.45 -17.99
N GLY A 23 -14.02 -33.68 -19.22
CA GLY A 23 -14.77 -34.25 -20.34
C GLY A 23 -15.52 -33.22 -21.19
N GLU A 24 -15.62 -31.95 -20.74
CA GLU A 24 -16.28 -30.90 -21.50
C GLU A 24 -15.34 -30.29 -22.55
N LYS A 25 -15.92 -29.83 -23.65
CA LYS A 25 -15.22 -29.01 -24.64
C LYS A 25 -15.27 -27.55 -24.20
N VAL A 26 -14.09 -26.92 -24.16
CA VAL A 26 -13.95 -25.52 -23.80
C VAL A 26 -13.22 -24.73 -24.90
N THR A 27 -13.54 -23.47 -25.01
CA THR A 27 -12.79 -22.50 -25.82
C THR A 27 -12.16 -21.48 -24.88
N VAL A 28 -10.83 -21.50 -24.81
CA VAL A 28 -10.03 -20.59 -23.97
C VAL A 28 -9.16 -19.68 -24.84
N MET A 29 -8.95 -18.45 -24.40
CA MET A 29 -8.21 -17.46 -25.16
C MET A 29 -7.31 -16.65 -24.21
N GLY A 30 -6.09 -16.38 -24.65
CA GLY A 30 -5.13 -15.66 -23.82
C GLY A 30 -3.78 -15.51 -24.50
N TRP A 31 -2.79 -15.19 -23.68
CA TRP A 31 -1.40 -15.02 -24.07
C TRP A 31 -0.59 -16.26 -23.72
N VAL A 32 0.28 -16.72 -24.62
CA VAL A 32 1.23 -17.78 -24.36
C VAL A 32 2.31 -17.25 -23.42
N GLN A 33 2.32 -17.70 -22.17
CA GLN A 33 3.38 -17.30 -21.23
C GLN A 33 4.65 -18.13 -21.46
N LYS A 34 4.51 -19.44 -21.56
CA LYS A 34 5.62 -20.37 -21.75
C LYS A 34 5.21 -21.51 -22.68
N ARG A 35 6.14 -21.95 -23.53
CA ARG A 35 5.99 -23.16 -24.34
C ARG A 35 7.10 -24.13 -23.99
N ARG A 36 6.75 -25.42 -23.91
CA ARG A 36 7.65 -26.55 -23.72
C ARG A 36 7.36 -27.57 -24.81
N ASN A 37 8.37 -27.98 -25.54
CA ASN A 37 8.27 -29.01 -26.56
C ASN A 37 9.04 -30.26 -26.09
N LEU A 38 8.35 -31.37 -25.93
CA LEU A 38 8.88 -32.66 -25.49
C LEU A 38 8.83 -33.74 -26.62
N GLY A 39 8.90 -33.30 -27.87
CA GLY A 39 8.86 -34.16 -29.04
C GLY A 39 7.44 -34.45 -29.49
N SER A 40 6.80 -35.51 -28.98
CA SER A 40 5.41 -35.88 -29.33
C SER A 40 4.34 -34.99 -28.66
N LEU A 41 4.70 -34.19 -27.66
CA LEU A 41 3.79 -33.32 -26.93
C LEU A 41 4.34 -31.90 -26.86
N ILE A 42 3.47 -30.92 -27.09
CA ILE A 42 3.78 -29.51 -26.89
C ILE A 42 2.85 -28.97 -25.78
N PHE A 43 3.44 -28.37 -24.78
CA PHE A 43 2.72 -27.74 -23.67
C PHE A 43 2.84 -26.22 -23.79
N ILE A 44 1.73 -25.50 -23.56
CA ILE A 44 1.75 -24.09 -23.32
C ILE A 44 1.09 -23.76 -21.99
N ASP A 45 1.66 -22.79 -21.30
CA ASP A 45 0.99 -22.14 -20.17
C ASP A 45 0.24 -20.94 -20.76
N LEU A 46 -1.07 -21.06 -20.91
CA LEU A 46 -1.94 -20.01 -21.41
C LEU A 46 -2.31 -19.09 -20.25
N ARG A 47 -2.13 -17.77 -20.42
CA ARG A 47 -2.42 -16.78 -19.42
C ARG A 47 -3.54 -15.87 -19.87
N ASP A 48 -4.47 -15.60 -18.96
CA ASP A 48 -5.39 -14.47 -19.05
C ASP A 48 -5.44 -13.70 -17.71
N ARG A 49 -6.35 -12.77 -17.55
CA ARG A 49 -6.47 -11.99 -16.29
C ARG A 49 -6.87 -12.81 -15.07
N SER A 50 -7.36 -14.03 -15.26
CA SER A 50 -7.76 -14.90 -14.15
C SER A 50 -6.59 -15.73 -13.62
N GLY A 51 -5.57 -16.01 -14.49
CA GLY A 51 -4.41 -16.78 -14.14
C GLY A 51 -3.91 -17.64 -15.30
N LEU A 52 -3.37 -18.80 -14.98
CA LEU A 52 -2.74 -19.75 -15.92
C LEU A 52 -3.55 -21.01 -16.09
N LEU A 53 -3.51 -21.58 -17.29
CA LEU A 53 -4.06 -22.90 -17.62
C LEU A 53 -3.10 -23.63 -18.56
N GLN A 54 -2.79 -24.89 -18.26
CA GLN A 54 -1.96 -25.71 -19.14
C GLN A 54 -2.78 -26.23 -20.30
N ILE A 55 -2.26 -26.04 -21.51
CA ILE A 55 -2.80 -26.61 -22.74
C ILE A 55 -1.78 -27.61 -23.29
N VAL A 56 -2.27 -28.76 -23.74
CA VAL A 56 -1.47 -29.82 -24.33
C VAL A 56 -1.88 -29.97 -25.79
N PHE A 57 -0.88 -30.06 -26.66
CA PHE A 57 -1.05 -30.37 -28.06
C PHE A 57 -0.36 -31.72 -28.34
N ASP A 58 -1.05 -32.65 -28.92
CA ASP A 58 -0.56 -33.87 -29.53
C ASP A 58 -1.08 -33.96 -30.97
N GLU A 59 -0.38 -34.70 -31.83
CA GLU A 59 -0.70 -34.77 -33.24
C GLU A 59 -2.01 -35.53 -33.51
N GLU A 60 -2.39 -36.48 -32.63
CA GLU A 60 -3.62 -37.23 -32.74
C GLU A 60 -4.86 -36.36 -32.54
N SER A 61 -4.83 -35.48 -31.55
CA SER A 61 -5.97 -34.62 -31.18
C SER A 61 -6.12 -33.36 -32.04
N VAL A 62 -5.00 -32.70 -32.40
CA VAL A 62 -5.03 -31.41 -33.11
C VAL A 62 -4.66 -31.56 -34.61
N GLY A 63 -4.24 -32.73 -35.06
CA GLY A 63 -3.76 -32.99 -36.41
C GLY A 63 -2.33 -32.48 -36.66
N ALA A 64 -1.66 -33.00 -37.68
CA ALA A 64 -0.28 -32.66 -38.01
C ALA A 64 -0.05 -31.19 -38.28
N GLU A 65 -0.98 -30.52 -38.95
CA GLU A 65 -0.90 -29.06 -39.22
C GLU A 65 -1.03 -28.24 -37.93
N GLY A 66 -2.00 -28.59 -37.08
CA GLY A 66 -2.21 -27.95 -35.77
C GLY A 66 -1.03 -28.15 -34.83
N PHE A 67 -0.44 -29.34 -34.82
CA PHE A 67 0.75 -29.67 -34.02
C PHE A 67 1.97 -28.86 -34.51
N ALA A 68 2.20 -28.83 -35.83
CA ALA A 68 3.27 -27.99 -36.42
C ALA A 68 3.07 -26.51 -36.07
N LYS A 69 1.83 -26.00 -36.14
CA LYS A 69 1.47 -24.62 -35.75
C LYS A 69 1.76 -24.37 -34.28
N ALA A 70 1.40 -25.29 -33.36
CA ALA A 70 1.73 -25.22 -31.94
C ALA A 70 3.25 -25.12 -31.70
N GLY A 71 4.04 -25.80 -32.55
CA GLY A 71 5.49 -25.73 -32.57
C GLY A 71 6.06 -24.32 -32.87
N THR A 72 5.30 -23.43 -33.52
CA THR A 72 5.74 -22.06 -33.84
C THR A 72 5.44 -21.03 -32.76
N LEU A 73 4.60 -21.39 -31.77
CA LEU A 73 4.18 -20.47 -30.73
C LEU A 73 5.36 -19.90 -29.95
N ARG A 74 5.29 -18.60 -29.65
CA ARG A 74 6.28 -17.88 -28.84
C ARG A 74 5.60 -17.15 -27.68
N SER A 75 6.39 -16.72 -26.71
CA SER A 75 5.90 -15.93 -25.58
C SER A 75 5.11 -14.71 -26.06
N GLU A 76 4.01 -14.45 -25.39
CA GLU A 76 3.08 -13.36 -25.62
C GLU A 76 2.30 -13.40 -26.95
N TYR A 77 2.38 -14.49 -27.73
CA TYR A 77 1.41 -14.73 -28.80
C TYR A 77 0.01 -14.82 -28.23
N VAL A 78 -0.96 -14.21 -28.89
CA VAL A 78 -2.37 -14.32 -28.53
C VAL A 78 -3.00 -15.46 -29.28
N VAL A 79 -3.57 -16.39 -28.56
CA VAL A 79 -4.14 -17.61 -29.15
C VAL A 79 -5.57 -17.87 -28.67
N ALA A 80 -6.34 -18.54 -29.51
CA ALA A 80 -7.59 -19.20 -29.14
C ALA A 80 -7.40 -20.72 -29.30
N VAL A 81 -7.78 -21.46 -28.27
CA VAL A 81 -7.68 -22.93 -28.25
C VAL A 81 -9.04 -23.50 -27.93
N GLU A 82 -9.49 -24.44 -28.75
CA GLU A 82 -10.62 -25.31 -28.43
C GLU A 82 -10.04 -26.67 -28.03
N GLY A 83 -10.58 -27.27 -27.00
CA GLY A 83 -10.10 -28.53 -26.50
C GLY A 83 -10.97 -29.15 -25.43
N THR A 84 -10.60 -30.36 -25.00
CA THR A 84 -11.31 -31.11 -23.96
C THR A 84 -10.55 -31.04 -22.64
N VAL A 85 -11.24 -30.74 -21.56
CA VAL A 85 -10.68 -30.66 -20.21
C VAL A 85 -10.44 -32.11 -19.72
N GLN A 86 -9.24 -32.37 -19.18
CA GLN A 86 -8.95 -33.62 -18.50
C GLN A 86 -8.12 -33.40 -17.23
N LYS A 87 -8.01 -34.46 -16.42
CA LYS A 87 -7.02 -34.47 -15.33
C LYS A 87 -5.63 -34.37 -15.90
N ARG A 88 -4.77 -33.65 -15.22
CA ARG A 88 -3.38 -33.51 -15.60
C ARG A 88 -2.71 -34.90 -15.63
N SER A 89 -2.02 -35.18 -16.70
CA SER A 89 -1.30 -36.48 -16.91
C SER A 89 -0.06 -36.60 -16.01
N ALA A 90 0.53 -35.48 -15.61
CA ALA A 90 1.68 -35.41 -14.69
C ALA A 90 1.21 -35.11 -13.25
N ALA A 91 2.17 -35.03 -12.32
CA ALA A 91 1.88 -34.62 -10.93
C ALA A 91 1.17 -33.26 -10.86
N VAL A 92 0.28 -33.11 -9.88
CA VAL A 92 -0.44 -31.83 -9.61
C VAL A 92 0.57 -30.72 -9.36
N ASN A 93 0.33 -29.56 -9.98
CA ASN A 93 1.14 -28.37 -9.75
C ASN A 93 0.44 -27.47 -8.71
N GLU A 94 0.83 -27.59 -7.47
CA GLU A 94 0.24 -26.84 -6.34
C GLU A 94 0.38 -25.30 -6.45
N ASN A 95 1.30 -24.83 -7.32
CA ASN A 95 1.48 -23.38 -7.55
C ASN A 95 0.45 -22.77 -8.51
N LEU A 96 -0.42 -23.59 -9.12
CA LEU A 96 -1.45 -23.13 -10.04
C LEU A 96 -2.84 -23.52 -9.53
N LYS A 97 -3.80 -22.60 -9.63
CA LYS A 97 -5.22 -22.90 -9.33
C LYS A 97 -5.77 -24.04 -10.19
N THR A 98 -5.25 -24.19 -11.39
CA THR A 98 -5.63 -25.21 -12.40
C THR A 98 -4.60 -26.33 -12.48
N GLY A 99 -3.79 -26.51 -11.43
CA GLY A 99 -2.65 -27.39 -11.47
C GLY A 99 -2.98 -28.90 -11.50
N ASP A 100 -4.23 -29.25 -11.28
CA ASP A 100 -4.80 -30.60 -11.30
C ASP A 100 -5.45 -30.98 -12.64
N ILE A 101 -5.63 -30.01 -13.54
CA ILE A 101 -6.25 -30.18 -14.85
C ILE A 101 -5.38 -29.66 -15.99
N GLU A 102 -5.71 -30.08 -17.19
CA GLU A 102 -5.15 -29.57 -18.45
C GLU A 102 -6.20 -29.65 -19.55
N VAL A 103 -6.00 -28.90 -20.62
CA VAL A 103 -6.85 -28.97 -21.82
C VAL A 103 -6.09 -29.62 -22.96
N ILE A 104 -6.64 -30.70 -23.49
CA ILE A 104 -6.13 -31.31 -24.72
C ILE A 104 -6.71 -30.55 -25.89
N ALA A 105 -5.86 -29.89 -26.65
CA ALA A 105 -6.25 -29.03 -27.75
C ALA A 105 -6.76 -29.86 -28.95
N THR A 106 -7.90 -29.48 -29.50
CA THR A 106 -8.46 -30.01 -30.75
C THR A 106 -8.38 -28.98 -31.89
N SER A 107 -8.20 -27.72 -31.57
CA SER A 107 -8.04 -26.61 -32.52
C SER A 107 -7.17 -25.52 -31.94
N LEU A 108 -6.37 -24.87 -32.80
CA LEU A 108 -5.53 -23.73 -32.46
C LEU A 108 -5.68 -22.64 -33.51
N ARG A 109 -5.96 -21.41 -33.08
CA ARG A 109 -5.82 -20.19 -33.90
C ARG A 109 -4.83 -19.24 -33.28
N ILE A 110 -3.92 -18.70 -34.08
CA ILE A 110 -3.00 -17.63 -33.68
C ILE A 110 -3.67 -16.30 -34.04
N LEU A 111 -4.24 -15.66 -33.02
CA LEU A 111 -4.98 -14.38 -33.19
C LEU A 111 -4.04 -13.19 -33.41
N SER A 112 -2.86 -13.22 -32.78
CA SER A 112 -1.82 -12.21 -32.99
C SER A 112 -0.46 -12.78 -32.61
N GLU A 113 0.51 -12.51 -33.45
CA GLU A 113 1.91 -12.76 -33.15
C GLU A 113 2.48 -11.60 -32.32
N SER A 114 3.54 -11.86 -31.57
CA SER A 114 4.25 -10.87 -30.77
C SER A 114 5.74 -10.92 -31.07
N GLN A 115 6.38 -9.76 -31.04
CA GLN A 115 7.83 -9.71 -30.93
C GLN A 115 8.25 -10.17 -29.53
N THR A 116 9.51 -10.57 -29.37
CA THR A 116 10.05 -10.94 -28.05
C THR A 116 9.91 -9.77 -27.08
N PRO A 117 9.22 -9.95 -25.96
CA PRO A 117 9.09 -8.89 -24.95
C PRO A 117 10.44 -8.44 -24.41
N PRO A 118 10.59 -7.14 -24.05
CA PRO A 118 11.85 -6.62 -23.50
C PRO A 118 12.17 -7.13 -22.09
N PHE A 119 11.21 -7.77 -21.43
CA PHE A 119 11.35 -8.43 -20.12
C PHE A 119 10.32 -9.55 -19.96
N ALA A 120 10.61 -10.49 -19.06
CA ALA A 120 9.68 -11.55 -18.72
C ALA A 120 8.46 -11.01 -17.94
N ILE A 121 7.26 -11.49 -18.29
CA ILE A 121 6.01 -11.14 -17.59
C ILE A 121 5.78 -12.13 -16.46
N GLU A 122 6.41 -11.87 -15.34
CA GLU A 122 6.40 -12.70 -14.14
C GLU A 122 6.34 -11.88 -12.86
N GLU A 123 5.94 -12.47 -11.76
CA GLU A 123 5.92 -11.80 -10.45
C GLU A 123 7.35 -11.45 -10.01
N ASN A 124 7.46 -10.39 -9.22
CA ASN A 124 8.72 -9.94 -8.61
C ASN A 124 9.87 -9.70 -9.61
N SER A 125 9.54 -9.29 -10.83
CA SER A 125 10.54 -8.99 -11.88
C SER A 125 11.57 -7.98 -11.39
N GLN A 126 12.86 -8.28 -11.62
CA GLN A 126 14.00 -7.40 -11.32
C GLN A 126 14.27 -6.38 -12.43
N THR A 127 13.39 -6.26 -13.41
CA THR A 127 13.50 -5.30 -14.50
C THR A 127 13.44 -3.88 -13.99
N LYS A 128 14.38 -3.04 -14.44
CA LYS A 128 14.46 -1.62 -14.05
C LYS A 128 13.16 -0.88 -14.37
N GLU A 129 12.84 0.09 -13.52
CA GLU A 129 11.58 0.84 -13.60
C GLU A 129 11.41 1.60 -14.92
N ASP A 130 12.47 2.21 -15.43
CA ASP A 130 12.47 2.95 -16.71
C ASP A 130 11.99 2.07 -17.88
N ILE A 131 12.44 0.82 -17.95
CA ILE A 131 12.01 -0.15 -18.96
C ILE A 131 10.55 -0.55 -18.74
N ARG A 132 10.15 -0.81 -17.49
CA ARG A 132 8.76 -1.15 -17.15
C ARG A 132 7.79 -0.02 -17.46
N LEU A 133 8.18 1.22 -17.21
CA LEU A 133 7.36 2.39 -17.53
C LEU A 133 7.27 2.63 -19.05
N LYS A 134 8.37 2.42 -19.79
CA LYS A 134 8.36 2.52 -21.25
C LYS A 134 7.41 1.51 -21.90
N TYR A 135 7.36 0.30 -21.36
CA TYR A 135 6.49 -0.78 -21.84
C TYR A 135 5.38 -1.09 -20.82
N ARG A 136 4.75 -0.04 -20.29
CA ARG A 136 3.77 -0.16 -19.19
C ARG A 136 2.64 -1.15 -19.46
N TYR A 137 2.18 -1.25 -20.72
CA TYR A 137 1.15 -2.19 -21.12
C TYR A 137 1.57 -3.67 -20.96
N LEU A 138 2.87 -3.98 -21.04
CA LEU A 138 3.41 -5.31 -20.73
C LEU A 138 3.57 -5.49 -19.21
N ASP A 139 4.07 -4.47 -18.51
CA ASP A 139 4.21 -4.48 -17.07
C ASP A 139 2.86 -4.72 -16.35
N LEU A 140 1.78 -4.14 -16.89
CA LEU A 140 0.42 -4.37 -16.39
C LEU A 140 -0.12 -5.79 -16.59
N ARG A 141 0.55 -6.64 -17.38
CA ARG A 141 0.21 -8.08 -17.50
C ARG A 141 0.79 -8.92 -16.36
N ARG A 142 1.76 -8.36 -15.61
CA ARG A 142 2.36 -9.08 -14.47
C ARG A 142 1.31 -9.30 -13.38
N PRO A 143 1.25 -10.52 -12.80
CA PRO A 143 0.20 -10.86 -11.82
C PRO A 143 0.19 -9.93 -10.59
N ASP A 144 1.36 -9.55 -10.08
CA ASP A 144 1.52 -8.64 -8.93
C ASP A 144 0.97 -7.22 -9.22
N ILE A 145 1.22 -6.68 -10.42
CA ILE A 145 0.70 -5.36 -10.82
C ILE A 145 -0.80 -5.42 -11.18
N GLN A 146 -1.20 -6.47 -11.91
CA GLN A 146 -2.59 -6.67 -12.30
C GLN A 146 -3.51 -6.83 -11.07
N LYS A 147 -3.05 -7.57 -10.06
CA LYS A 147 -3.73 -7.73 -8.77
C LYS A 147 -4.08 -6.39 -8.11
N ASN A 148 -3.15 -5.42 -8.16
CA ASN A 148 -3.39 -4.10 -7.57
C ASN A 148 -4.52 -3.34 -8.29
N LEU A 149 -4.57 -3.39 -9.63
CA LEU A 149 -5.66 -2.76 -10.40
C LEU A 149 -7.00 -3.45 -10.17
N MET A 150 -7.00 -4.79 -10.07
CA MET A 150 -8.21 -5.56 -9.77
C MET A 150 -8.72 -5.24 -8.36
N LEU A 151 -7.81 -5.15 -7.36
CA LEU A 151 -8.15 -4.75 -6.01
C LEU A 151 -8.75 -3.34 -5.97
N LYS A 152 -8.13 -2.36 -6.66
CA LYS A 152 -8.67 -1.00 -6.77
C LYS A 152 -10.08 -1.00 -7.34
N SER A 153 -10.30 -1.74 -8.43
CA SER A 153 -11.64 -1.86 -9.05
C SER A 153 -12.67 -2.44 -8.08
N ARG A 154 -12.29 -3.50 -7.34
CA ARG A 154 -13.15 -4.11 -6.32
C ARG A 154 -13.48 -3.15 -5.18
N VAL A 155 -12.48 -2.45 -4.65
CA VAL A 155 -12.65 -1.45 -3.58
C VAL A 155 -13.63 -0.36 -4.00
N LEU A 156 -13.50 0.20 -5.21
CA LEU A 156 -14.41 1.22 -5.72
C LEU A 156 -15.85 0.69 -5.87
N GLY A 157 -16.02 -0.55 -6.31
CA GLY A 157 -17.34 -1.20 -6.38
C GLY A 157 -17.97 -1.37 -5.00
N LEU A 158 -17.19 -1.81 -4.02
CA LEU A 158 -17.65 -1.99 -2.63
C LEU A 158 -18.01 -0.64 -1.98
N MET A 159 -17.23 0.41 -2.21
CA MET A 159 -17.55 1.76 -1.73
C MET A 159 -18.91 2.21 -2.29
N ARG A 160 -19.15 2.07 -3.59
CA ARG A 160 -20.44 2.40 -4.21
C ARG A 160 -21.59 1.61 -3.62
N GLN A 161 -21.40 0.31 -3.43
CA GLN A 161 -22.42 -0.55 -2.82
C GLN A 161 -22.77 -0.09 -1.40
N PHE A 162 -21.76 0.17 -0.57
CA PHE A 162 -21.97 0.65 0.80
C PHE A 162 -22.69 2.00 0.81
N MET A 163 -22.18 2.97 0.05
CA MET A 163 -22.76 4.32 0.01
C MET A 163 -24.21 4.33 -0.48
N ALA A 164 -24.51 3.54 -1.51
CA ALA A 164 -25.87 3.38 -1.98
C ALA A 164 -26.81 2.79 -0.91
N ASN A 165 -26.34 1.78 -0.17
CA ASN A 165 -27.11 1.16 0.93
C ASN A 165 -27.35 2.14 2.10
N GLU A 166 -26.43 3.09 2.32
CA GLU A 166 -26.57 4.16 3.32
C GLU A 166 -27.42 5.35 2.82
N GLY A 167 -28.00 5.26 1.63
CA GLY A 167 -28.87 6.29 1.06
C GLY A 167 -28.15 7.48 0.46
N PHE A 168 -26.85 7.35 0.15
CA PHE A 168 -26.11 8.39 -0.58
C PHE A 168 -26.43 8.35 -2.07
N LEU A 169 -26.49 9.51 -2.68
CA LEU A 169 -26.58 9.69 -4.13
C LEU A 169 -25.20 9.94 -4.72
N GLU A 170 -24.79 9.12 -5.69
CA GLU A 170 -23.56 9.37 -6.46
C GLU A 170 -23.87 10.43 -7.52
N ILE A 171 -23.25 11.61 -7.39
CA ILE A 171 -23.45 12.72 -8.31
C ILE A 171 -22.10 13.17 -8.86
N GLU A 172 -21.94 13.09 -10.18
CA GLU A 172 -20.75 13.61 -10.87
C GLU A 172 -20.80 15.14 -10.94
N THR A 173 -19.67 15.77 -10.62
CA THR A 173 -19.50 17.21 -10.66
C THR A 173 -18.56 17.60 -11.80
N PRO A 174 -18.66 18.84 -12.34
CA PRO A 174 -17.77 19.32 -13.40
C PRO A 174 -16.28 19.27 -12.99
N ILE A 175 -15.42 18.82 -13.93
CA ILE A 175 -13.97 18.88 -13.78
C ILE A 175 -13.42 20.22 -14.30
N LEU A 176 -13.96 20.78 -15.38
CA LEU A 176 -13.61 22.14 -15.83
C LEU A 176 -14.41 23.15 -15.03
N CYS A 177 -13.80 23.73 -14.02
CA CYS A 177 -14.47 24.67 -13.11
C CYS A 177 -13.69 25.98 -12.99
N LYS A 178 -14.18 26.88 -12.15
CA LYS A 178 -13.48 28.10 -11.75
C LYS A 178 -12.48 27.78 -10.65
N SER A 179 -11.33 28.46 -10.64
CA SER A 179 -10.36 28.37 -9.54
C SER A 179 -11.02 28.67 -8.19
N THR A 180 -10.73 27.82 -7.21
CA THR A 180 -11.21 27.94 -5.82
C THR A 180 -10.02 27.86 -4.86
N PRO A 181 -9.99 28.70 -3.81
CA PRO A 181 -8.87 28.69 -2.85
C PRO A 181 -9.03 27.56 -1.84
N GLU A 182 -8.50 26.37 -2.18
CA GLU A 182 -8.57 25.17 -1.31
C GLU A 182 -7.23 24.78 -0.67
N GLY A 183 -6.22 25.66 -0.72
CA GLY A 183 -4.94 25.45 -0.04
C GLY A 183 -3.80 24.92 -0.90
N ALA A 184 -4.05 24.27 -2.05
CA ALA A 184 -3.05 23.92 -3.05
C ALA A 184 -3.09 24.90 -4.25
N ARG A 185 -2.13 24.78 -5.18
CA ARG A 185 -2.20 25.48 -6.47
C ARG A 185 -3.04 24.67 -7.45
N ASP A 186 -3.81 25.39 -8.28
CA ASP A 186 -4.66 24.78 -9.29
C ASP A 186 -3.88 24.54 -10.58
N TYR A 187 -4.18 23.43 -11.26
CA TYR A 187 -3.83 23.26 -12.67
C TYR A 187 -4.79 24.07 -13.54
N LEU A 188 -4.25 24.94 -14.39
CA LEU A 188 -5.04 25.80 -15.26
C LEU A 188 -5.12 25.24 -16.68
N VAL A 189 -6.32 25.27 -17.26
CA VAL A 189 -6.59 24.89 -18.65
C VAL A 189 -7.00 26.13 -19.42
N PRO A 190 -6.21 26.60 -20.41
CA PRO A 190 -6.55 27.79 -21.16
C PRO A 190 -7.80 27.58 -22.02
N SER A 191 -8.70 28.58 -22.02
CA SER A 191 -9.90 28.57 -22.85
C SER A 191 -9.57 29.03 -24.27
N ARG A 192 -9.81 28.17 -25.28
CA ARG A 192 -9.68 28.55 -26.67
C ARG A 192 -10.81 29.47 -27.12
N VAL A 193 -12.01 29.32 -26.56
CA VAL A 193 -13.20 30.08 -26.91
C VAL A 193 -13.18 31.49 -26.32
N HIS A 194 -12.57 31.65 -25.13
CA HIS A 194 -12.45 32.93 -24.41
C HIS A 194 -10.97 33.24 -24.19
N PRO A 195 -10.27 33.89 -25.16
CA PRO A 195 -8.86 34.21 -25.01
C PRO A 195 -8.56 35.02 -23.75
N GLY A 196 -7.50 34.63 -23.02
CA GLY A 196 -7.10 35.23 -21.74
C GLY A 196 -7.84 34.68 -20.53
N ASN A 197 -8.81 33.79 -20.70
CA ASN A 197 -9.50 33.10 -19.60
C ASN A 197 -9.05 31.64 -19.49
N PHE A 198 -9.18 31.11 -18.26
CA PHE A 198 -8.75 29.76 -17.92
C PHE A 198 -9.85 29.05 -17.13
N TYR A 199 -9.95 27.74 -17.34
CA TYR A 199 -10.56 26.82 -16.40
C TYR A 199 -9.52 26.35 -15.39
N ALA A 200 -9.94 25.94 -14.22
CA ALA A 200 -9.13 25.22 -13.25
C ALA A 200 -9.59 23.77 -13.13
N LEU A 201 -8.64 22.85 -12.90
CA LEU A 201 -8.97 21.49 -12.51
C LEU A 201 -9.23 21.46 -11.00
N PRO A 202 -10.27 20.74 -10.51
CA PRO A 202 -10.69 20.82 -9.12
C PRO A 202 -9.68 20.14 -8.18
N GLN A 203 -9.37 20.78 -7.08
CA GLN A 203 -8.61 20.17 -5.98
C GLN A 203 -9.46 19.17 -5.20
N SER A 204 -10.76 19.44 -5.14
CA SER A 204 -11.85 18.59 -4.65
C SER A 204 -13.17 19.12 -5.19
N PRO A 205 -14.29 18.40 -5.13
CA PRO A 205 -15.61 18.89 -5.52
C PRO A 205 -16.27 19.79 -4.45
N GLN A 206 -15.49 20.48 -3.61
CA GLN A 206 -15.94 21.20 -2.40
C GLN A 206 -17.08 22.16 -2.67
N LEU A 207 -16.96 23.01 -3.69
CA LEU A 207 -18.00 24.00 -4.00
C LEU A 207 -19.32 23.32 -4.41
N PHE A 208 -19.21 22.29 -5.24
CA PHE A 208 -20.39 21.61 -5.78
C PHE A 208 -21.12 20.81 -4.71
N LYS A 209 -20.41 20.07 -3.83
CA LYS A 209 -21.06 19.30 -2.77
C LYS A 209 -21.78 20.21 -1.76
N GLN A 210 -21.24 21.38 -1.45
CA GLN A 210 -21.95 22.38 -0.63
C GLN A 210 -23.23 22.88 -1.31
N LEU A 211 -23.18 23.16 -2.62
CA LEU A 211 -24.38 23.54 -3.38
C LEU A 211 -25.42 22.43 -3.42
N LEU A 212 -24.98 21.17 -3.51
CA LEU A 212 -25.89 20.01 -3.45
C LEU A 212 -26.58 19.92 -2.09
N MET A 213 -25.87 20.14 -0.97
CA MET A 213 -26.50 20.20 0.35
C MET A 213 -27.51 21.34 0.44
N ALA A 214 -27.16 22.54 -0.05
CA ALA A 214 -28.09 23.69 -0.10
C ALA A 214 -29.31 23.43 -1.02
N SER A 215 -29.17 22.51 -1.98
CA SER A 215 -30.23 22.10 -2.90
C SER A 215 -31.09 20.93 -2.36
N GLY A 216 -30.82 20.46 -1.15
CA GLY A 216 -31.65 19.43 -0.48
C GLY A 216 -31.33 17.99 -0.84
N TYR A 217 -30.08 17.70 -1.27
CA TYR A 217 -29.67 16.32 -1.60
C TYR A 217 -29.18 15.50 -0.38
N ASP A 218 -29.30 15.99 0.81
CA ASP A 218 -29.00 15.41 2.13
C ASP A 218 -27.74 14.52 2.26
N ARG A 219 -27.54 13.57 1.35
CA ARG A 219 -26.40 12.64 1.35
C ARG A 219 -25.84 12.50 -0.06
N TYR A 220 -24.71 13.12 -0.29
CA TYR A 220 -23.95 13.07 -1.54
C TYR A 220 -22.68 12.26 -1.38
N PHE A 221 -22.27 11.51 -2.40
CA PHE A 221 -20.91 11.05 -2.56
C PHE A 221 -20.48 11.05 -4.03
N GLN A 222 -19.18 10.98 -4.25
CA GLN A 222 -18.57 10.83 -5.57
C GLN A 222 -17.21 10.15 -5.42
N ILE A 223 -16.89 9.26 -6.36
CA ILE A 223 -15.50 8.81 -6.57
C ILE A 223 -14.82 9.85 -7.45
N ALA A 224 -14.37 10.93 -6.84
CA ALA A 224 -13.93 12.14 -7.50
C ALA A 224 -12.48 12.06 -7.97
N ARG A 225 -12.21 12.56 -9.19
CA ARG A 225 -10.85 12.83 -9.64
C ARG A 225 -10.45 14.24 -9.18
N CYS A 226 -9.30 14.32 -8.48
CA CYS A 226 -8.78 15.53 -7.87
C CYS A 226 -7.38 15.83 -8.37
N PHE A 227 -7.04 17.12 -8.43
CA PHE A 227 -5.80 17.63 -8.99
C PHE A 227 -5.18 18.67 -8.07
N ARG A 228 -3.89 18.57 -7.79
CA ARG A 228 -3.15 19.56 -6.97
C ARG A 228 -1.75 19.76 -7.54
N ASP A 229 -1.40 21.00 -7.88
CA ASP A 229 -0.08 21.36 -8.33
C ASP A 229 0.84 21.59 -7.13
N GLU A 230 1.30 20.52 -6.55
CA GLU A 230 2.18 20.47 -5.38
C GLU A 230 3.42 19.61 -5.65
N ASP A 231 4.47 19.79 -4.85
CA ASP A 231 5.65 18.96 -4.90
C ASP A 231 5.32 17.49 -4.62
N LEU A 232 5.87 16.61 -5.42
CA LEU A 232 5.69 15.17 -5.26
C LEU A 232 6.32 14.70 -3.95
N ARG A 233 5.60 13.86 -3.24
CA ARG A 233 6.09 13.13 -2.06
C ARG A 233 5.74 11.66 -2.22
N ALA A 234 6.31 10.79 -1.38
CA ALA A 234 6.08 9.34 -1.46
C ALA A 234 4.59 8.95 -1.50
N ASP A 235 3.74 9.68 -0.78
CA ASP A 235 2.30 9.44 -0.64
C ASP A 235 1.41 10.47 -1.37
N ARG A 236 1.99 11.39 -2.17
CA ARG A 236 1.25 12.45 -2.86
C ARG A 236 1.49 12.43 -4.36
N GLN A 237 0.41 12.40 -5.11
CA GLN A 237 0.40 12.50 -6.55
C GLN A 237 -0.35 13.78 -6.99
N PRO A 238 0.03 14.41 -8.13
CA PRO A 238 -0.64 15.61 -8.62
C PRO A 238 -2.08 15.33 -9.07
N GLU A 239 -2.37 14.08 -9.41
CA GLU A 239 -3.67 13.58 -9.81
C GLU A 239 -4.02 12.34 -8.98
N PHE A 240 -5.14 12.35 -8.27
CA PHE A 240 -5.55 11.27 -7.38
C PHE A 240 -7.07 11.11 -7.33
N THR A 241 -7.54 10.05 -6.69
CA THR A 241 -8.96 9.75 -6.55
C THR A 241 -9.36 9.85 -5.08
N GLN A 242 -10.45 10.56 -4.79
CA GLN A 242 -11.09 10.61 -3.47
C GLN A 242 -12.42 9.87 -3.49
N ALA A 243 -12.74 9.19 -2.39
CA ALA A 243 -14.13 8.93 -2.02
C ALA A 243 -14.60 10.17 -1.26
N ASP A 244 -15.25 11.07 -1.95
CA ASP A 244 -15.73 12.35 -1.40
C ASP A 244 -17.20 12.22 -1.00
N MET A 245 -17.58 12.78 0.14
CA MET A 245 -18.95 12.74 0.64
C MET A 245 -19.33 14.01 1.37
N GLU A 246 -20.62 14.29 1.40
CA GLU A 246 -21.20 15.41 2.18
C GLU A 246 -22.57 14.98 2.71
N LEU A 247 -22.86 15.39 3.95
CA LEU A 247 -24.11 15.05 4.64
C LEU A 247 -24.73 16.31 5.25
N SER A 248 -26.06 16.38 5.20
CA SER A 248 -26.88 17.40 5.88
C SER A 248 -27.48 16.85 7.17
N PHE A 249 -27.80 17.74 8.11
CA PHE A 249 -28.51 17.42 9.37
C PHE A 249 -27.80 16.38 10.25
N VAL A 250 -26.48 16.43 10.29
CA VAL A 250 -25.61 15.52 11.05
C VAL A 250 -24.60 16.29 11.87
N ASP A 251 -24.05 15.64 12.90
CA ASP A 251 -22.91 16.14 13.66
C ASP A 251 -21.63 15.35 13.39
N ILE A 252 -20.59 15.60 14.18
CA ILE A 252 -19.27 15.00 14.00
C ILE A 252 -19.32 13.49 14.18
N ASP A 253 -20.11 13.01 15.14
CA ASP A 253 -20.19 11.59 15.47
C ASP A 253 -20.87 10.78 14.37
N ASP A 254 -21.90 11.34 13.72
CA ASP A 254 -22.58 10.73 12.59
C ASP A 254 -21.62 10.53 11.39
N VAL A 255 -20.80 11.55 11.09
CA VAL A 255 -19.81 11.47 10.01
C VAL A 255 -18.75 10.42 10.32
N ILE A 256 -18.28 10.35 11.57
CA ILE A 256 -17.29 9.35 11.99
C ILE A 256 -17.89 7.94 11.90
N ASP A 257 -19.11 7.72 12.38
CA ASP A 257 -19.78 6.41 12.33
C ASP A 257 -19.92 5.87 10.89
N VAL A 258 -20.38 6.71 9.97
CA VAL A 258 -20.49 6.32 8.55
C VAL A 258 -19.14 5.90 7.99
N ASN A 259 -18.07 6.66 8.29
CA ASN A 259 -16.73 6.35 7.81
C ASN A 259 -16.15 5.08 8.43
N GLU A 260 -16.36 4.85 9.72
CA GLU A 260 -15.92 3.63 10.41
C GLU A 260 -16.59 2.38 9.81
N ARG A 261 -17.91 2.44 9.61
CA ARG A 261 -18.67 1.35 8.98
C ARG A 261 -18.25 1.12 7.53
N LEU A 262 -17.97 2.18 6.75
CA LEU A 262 -17.43 2.10 5.40
C LEU A 262 -16.08 1.38 5.39
N LEU A 263 -15.14 1.79 6.25
CA LEU A 263 -13.83 1.16 6.35
C LEU A 263 -13.94 -0.30 6.73
N LYS A 264 -14.73 -0.63 7.78
CA LYS A 264 -14.96 -2.01 8.20
C LYS A 264 -15.49 -2.87 7.05
N PHE A 265 -16.52 -2.40 6.34
CA PHE A 265 -17.12 -3.11 5.22
C PHE A 265 -16.11 -3.33 4.09
N VAL A 266 -15.43 -2.28 3.65
CA VAL A 266 -14.50 -2.35 2.51
C VAL A 266 -13.30 -3.28 2.82
N PHE A 267 -12.71 -3.18 4.00
CA PHE A 267 -11.57 -4.04 4.38
C PHE A 267 -11.98 -5.50 4.48
N LYS A 268 -13.14 -5.77 5.09
CA LYS A 268 -13.67 -7.12 5.23
C LYS A 268 -13.93 -7.76 3.86
N GLU A 269 -14.67 -7.06 3.01
CA GLU A 269 -15.08 -7.58 1.71
C GLU A 269 -13.94 -7.61 0.68
N ALA A 270 -13.01 -6.65 0.72
CA ALA A 270 -11.92 -6.58 -0.24
C ALA A 270 -10.78 -7.57 0.07
N ILE A 271 -10.36 -7.65 1.32
CA ILE A 271 -9.14 -8.37 1.74
C ILE A 271 -9.33 -9.28 2.96
N GLY A 272 -10.56 -9.44 3.47
CA GLY A 272 -10.87 -10.36 4.57
C GLY A 272 -10.44 -9.85 5.97
N VAL A 273 -10.07 -8.57 6.10
CA VAL A 273 -9.65 -7.98 7.38
C VAL A 273 -10.85 -7.38 8.10
N ASP A 274 -11.17 -7.87 9.29
CA ASP A 274 -12.24 -7.33 10.13
C ASP A 274 -11.72 -6.19 11.00
N VAL A 275 -11.92 -4.96 10.53
CA VAL A 275 -11.56 -3.74 11.26
C VAL A 275 -12.47 -3.60 12.48
N GLN A 276 -11.86 -3.48 13.66
CA GLN A 276 -12.61 -3.25 14.90
C GLN A 276 -13.09 -1.79 14.97
N ILE A 277 -14.37 -1.60 15.23
CA ILE A 277 -14.98 -0.29 15.45
C ILE A 277 -15.68 -0.27 16.82
N PRO A 278 -15.79 0.90 17.49
CA PRO A 278 -15.31 2.21 17.03
C PRO A 278 -13.77 2.29 16.99
N LEU A 279 -13.21 3.06 16.07
CA LEU A 279 -11.78 3.34 16.03
C LEU A 279 -11.38 4.17 17.25
N GLN A 280 -10.14 3.99 17.71
CA GLN A 280 -9.63 4.76 18.83
C GLN A 280 -9.64 6.26 18.50
N ARG A 281 -10.34 7.03 19.33
CA ARG A 281 -10.33 8.51 19.27
C ARG A 281 -9.21 9.01 20.17
N MET A 282 -8.32 9.80 19.63
CA MET A 282 -7.16 10.32 20.33
C MET A 282 -7.08 11.84 20.13
N PRO A 283 -7.15 12.63 21.20
CA PRO A 283 -6.93 14.09 21.11
C PRO A 283 -5.53 14.37 20.55
N TRP A 284 -5.39 15.46 19.82
CA TRP A 284 -4.10 15.85 19.21
C TRP A 284 -2.98 15.95 20.25
N GLN A 285 -3.25 16.53 21.42
CA GLN A 285 -2.25 16.65 22.49
C GLN A 285 -1.79 15.29 22.99
N GLU A 286 -2.72 14.34 23.17
CA GLU A 286 -2.40 12.97 23.58
C GLU A 286 -1.53 12.25 22.52
N ALA A 287 -1.88 12.41 21.22
CA ALA A 287 -1.09 11.84 20.13
C ALA A 287 0.35 12.37 20.12
N MET A 288 0.51 13.67 20.29
CA MET A 288 1.83 14.29 20.38
C MET A 288 2.60 13.88 21.63
N ASP A 289 1.95 13.82 22.78
CA ASP A 289 2.59 13.47 24.05
C ASP A 289 3.04 12.02 24.11
N ARG A 290 2.25 11.08 23.55
CA ARG A 290 2.55 9.65 23.57
C ARG A 290 3.39 9.17 22.39
N PHE A 291 3.25 9.78 21.23
CA PHE A 291 3.85 9.25 19.99
C PHE A 291 4.72 10.25 19.23
N GLY A 292 4.69 11.53 19.59
CA GLY A 292 5.44 12.58 18.91
C GLY A 292 4.94 12.90 17.50
N SER A 293 3.73 12.50 17.16
CA SER A 293 3.12 12.65 15.85
C SER A 293 1.60 12.75 15.95
N ASP A 294 0.99 13.56 15.10
CA ASP A 294 -0.46 13.62 14.90
C ASP A 294 -1.01 12.44 14.05
N LYS A 295 -0.13 11.56 13.60
CA LYS A 295 -0.43 10.32 12.85
C LYS A 295 0.32 9.15 13.48
N PRO A 296 -0.03 8.76 14.72
CA PRO A 296 0.71 7.75 15.45
C PRO A 296 0.57 6.36 14.79
N ASP A 297 1.70 5.66 14.67
CA ASP A 297 1.68 4.23 14.41
C ASP A 297 1.45 3.48 15.71
N THR A 298 0.25 2.96 15.92
CA THR A 298 -0.14 2.24 17.14
C THR A 298 0.04 0.72 17.05
N ARG A 299 0.65 0.20 15.97
CA ARG A 299 0.90 -1.24 15.79
C ARG A 299 1.94 -1.78 16.76
N PHE A 300 2.72 -0.91 17.37
CA PHE A 300 3.72 -1.24 18.38
C PHE A 300 3.76 -0.20 19.51
N GLY A 301 4.32 -0.57 20.63
CA GLY A 301 4.49 0.28 21.82
C GLY A 301 5.55 1.36 21.65
N MET A 302 6.52 1.45 22.57
CA MET A 302 7.61 2.44 22.58
C MET A 302 7.07 3.89 22.66
N GLU A 303 6.08 4.09 23.52
CA GLU A 303 5.49 5.43 23.73
C GLU A 303 6.51 6.39 24.37
N LEU A 304 6.34 7.67 24.08
CA LEU A 304 7.11 8.74 24.73
C LEU A 304 6.66 8.87 26.20
N VAL A 305 7.62 8.86 27.09
CA VAL A 305 7.37 9.05 28.53
C VAL A 305 7.92 10.39 28.95
N ASP A 306 7.10 11.23 29.57
CA ASP A 306 7.53 12.50 30.17
C ASP A 306 8.24 12.23 31.50
N VAL A 307 9.49 12.61 31.57
CA VAL A 307 10.35 12.46 32.74
C VAL A 307 10.75 13.80 33.35
N SER A 308 10.15 14.90 32.90
CA SER A 308 10.50 16.27 33.28
C SER A 308 10.56 16.47 34.80
N GLU A 309 9.53 16.02 35.53
CA GLU A 309 9.52 16.13 36.99
C GLU A 309 10.53 15.17 37.67
N THR A 310 10.80 14.01 37.08
CA THR A 310 11.75 13.05 37.60
C THR A 310 13.20 13.55 37.54
N VAL A 311 13.55 14.34 36.51
CA VAL A 311 14.91 14.87 36.30
C VAL A 311 15.05 16.32 36.74
N LYS A 312 14.03 16.88 37.38
CA LYS A 312 14.04 18.25 37.85
C LYS A 312 15.08 18.42 38.96
N GLY A 313 16.00 19.38 38.74
CA GLY A 313 17.09 19.63 39.68
C GLY A 313 18.27 18.69 39.66
N CYS A 314 18.30 17.70 38.75
CA CYS A 314 19.47 16.83 38.55
C CYS A 314 20.71 17.63 38.08
N GLY A 315 21.93 17.06 38.25
CA GLY A 315 23.17 17.72 37.85
C GLY A 315 23.43 17.76 36.35
N PHE A 316 22.59 17.21 35.51
CA PHE A 316 22.79 17.21 34.07
C PHE A 316 22.18 18.46 33.41
N GLY A 317 23.05 19.46 33.16
CA GLY A 317 22.65 20.80 32.67
C GLY A 317 21.83 20.82 31.36
N VAL A 318 21.88 19.78 30.56
CA VAL A 318 21.03 19.69 29.34
C VAL A 318 19.56 19.51 29.72
N PHE A 319 19.28 18.69 30.74
CA PHE A 319 17.90 18.45 31.21
C PHE A 319 17.36 19.67 31.96
N THR A 320 18.12 20.16 32.95
CA THR A 320 17.71 21.34 33.74
C THR A 320 17.55 22.58 32.88
N GLY A 321 18.49 22.83 31.95
CA GLY A 321 18.39 23.97 31.05
C GLY A 321 17.22 23.89 30.08
N ALA A 322 16.79 22.71 29.64
CA ALA A 322 15.59 22.57 28.83
C ALA A 322 14.33 22.92 29.65
N LEU A 323 14.24 22.45 30.90
CA LEU A 323 13.12 22.71 31.79
C LEU A 323 13.04 24.19 32.19
N GLU A 324 14.17 24.84 32.50
CA GLU A 324 14.25 26.28 32.82
C GLU A 324 13.78 27.17 31.66
N ASN A 325 13.94 26.70 30.44
CA ASN A 325 13.49 27.40 29.23
C ASN A 325 12.05 27.00 28.80
N GLY A 326 11.27 26.39 29.70
CA GLY A 326 9.87 26.02 29.42
C GLY A 326 9.68 24.86 28.44
N GLY A 327 10.72 24.05 28.26
CA GLY A 327 10.67 22.81 27.49
C GLY A 327 10.32 21.61 28.33
N SER A 328 10.54 20.40 27.79
CA SER A 328 10.35 19.13 28.49
C SER A 328 11.53 18.19 28.26
N VAL A 329 11.61 17.19 29.13
CA VAL A 329 12.49 16.04 28.95
C VAL A 329 11.60 14.80 28.81
N ARG A 330 11.69 14.15 27.66
CA ARG A 330 10.95 12.91 27.39
C ARG A 330 11.89 11.82 26.92
N GLY A 331 11.48 10.59 27.07
CA GLY A 331 12.27 9.44 26.60
C GLY A 331 11.40 8.37 25.96
N ILE A 332 12.08 7.46 25.27
CA ILE A 332 11.53 6.18 24.79
C ILE A 332 12.35 5.04 25.35
N ASN A 333 11.67 3.93 25.68
CA ASN A 333 12.31 2.69 26.08
C ASN A 333 12.39 1.74 24.87
N VAL A 334 13.60 1.36 24.48
CA VAL A 334 13.87 0.41 23.41
C VAL A 334 14.24 -0.91 24.04
N GLU A 335 13.19 -1.73 24.28
CA GLU A 335 13.31 -2.99 25.00
C GLU A 335 14.32 -3.94 24.35
N GLY A 336 15.18 -4.58 25.18
CA GLY A 336 16.16 -5.56 24.75
C GLY A 336 17.33 -5.02 23.92
N GLN A 337 17.51 -3.69 23.81
CA GLN A 337 18.56 -3.07 23.01
C GLN A 337 19.73 -2.45 23.84
N GLY A 338 19.83 -2.78 25.11
CA GLY A 338 20.92 -2.31 25.99
C GLY A 338 22.34 -2.65 25.52
N HIS A 339 22.45 -3.70 24.70
CA HIS A 339 23.72 -4.14 24.10
C HIS A 339 24.04 -3.45 22.75
N MET A 340 23.23 -2.47 22.33
CA MET A 340 23.39 -1.81 21.03
C MET A 340 24.81 -1.22 20.88
N PRO A 341 25.55 -1.54 19.79
CA PRO A 341 26.88 -1.03 19.54
C PRO A 341 26.92 0.49 19.46
N ARG A 342 27.97 1.10 20.02
CA ARG A 342 28.17 2.55 20.04
C ARG A 342 27.94 3.21 18.67
N LYS A 343 28.47 2.61 17.60
CA LYS A 343 28.30 3.12 16.23
C LYS A 343 26.82 3.20 15.79
N LYS A 344 25.96 2.30 16.27
CA LYS A 344 24.50 2.38 16.01
C LYS A 344 23.86 3.50 16.82
N ILE A 345 24.21 3.64 18.10
CA ILE A 345 23.74 4.75 18.94
C ILE A 345 24.16 6.10 18.33
N ASP A 346 25.41 6.24 17.86
CA ASP A 346 25.88 7.46 17.22
C ASP A 346 25.06 7.81 15.95
N LYS A 347 24.59 6.80 15.18
CA LYS A 347 23.68 7.03 14.06
C LYS A 347 22.31 7.53 14.53
N LEU A 348 21.79 7.06 15.66
CA LEU A 348 20.54 7.57 16.24
C LEU A 348 20.72 9.02 16.70
N VAL A 349 21.88 9.38 17.26
CA VAL A 349 22.22 10.77 17.63
C VAL A 349 22.24 11.67 16.39
N GLU A 350 22.85 11.23 15.29
CA GLU A 350 22.89 12.00 14.05
C GLU A 350 21.48 12.14 13.43
N HIS A 351 20.67 11.10 13.48
CA HIS A 351 19.28 11.16 13.04
C HIS A 351 18.48 12.17 13.88
N ALA A 352 18.62 12.14 15.22
CA ALA A 352 18.00 13.08 16.13
C ALA A 352 18.40 14.55 15.81
N LYS A 353 19.67 14.79 15.51
CA LYS A 353 20.15 16.11 15.07
C LYS A 353 19.52 16.54 13.75
N GLY A 354 19.39 15.63 12.79
CA GLY A 354 18.67 15.87 11.54
C GLY A 354 17.20 16.26 11.73
N CYS A 355 16.58 15.80 12.82
CA CYS A 355 15.22 16.17 13.23
C CYS A 355 15.13 17.45 14.08
N GLY A 356 16.26 18.13 14.33
CA GLY A 356 16.33 19.41 15.03
C GLY A 356 16.79 19.36 16.48
N ALA A 357 17.20 18.19 17.01
CA ALA A 357 17.80 18.09 18.34
C ALA A 357 19.24 18.65 18.37
N LYS A 358 19.64 19.23 19.48
CA LYS A 358 21.03 19.58 19.76
C LYS A 358 21.90 18.34 20.07
N GLY A 359 21.25 17.27 20.53
CA GLY A 359 21.86 15.99 20.89
C GLY A 359 20.80 14.99 21.35
N LEU A 360 21.23 13.78 21.63
CA LEU A 360 20.39 12.71 22.17
C LEU A 360 21.11 12.10 23.38
N ALA A 361 20.46 12.11 24.53
CA ALA A 361 20.98 11.45 25.72
C ALA A 361 20.53 9.97 25.73
N TYR A 362 21.39 9.09 26.22
CA TYR A 362 21.07 7.65 26.27
C TYR A 362 21.56 7.00 27.55
N LEU A 363 20.87 5.94 27.95
CA LEU A 363 21.21 5.06 29.07
C LEU A 363 20.96 3.61 28.65
N CYS A 364 22.01 2.80 28.63
CA CYS A 364 21.89 1.35 28.47
C CYS A 364 21.86 0.73 29.87
N ILE A 365 20.91 -0.17 30.10
CA ILE A 365 20.82 -0.98 31.31
C ILE A 365 21.46 -2.33 30.99
N ASN A 366 22.62 -2.63 31.56
CA ASN A 366 23.29 -3.90 31.35
C ASN A 366 22.51 -5.05 32.04
N GLU A 367 22.78 -6.30 31.66
CA GLU A 367 22.15 -7.49 32.24
C GLU A 367 22.43 -7.63 33.74
N ASP A 368 23.55 -7.12 34.22
CA ASP A 368 23.94 -7.09 35.64
C ASP A 368 23.34 -5.92 36.41
N GLY A 369 22.47 -5.12 35.80
CA GLY A 369 21.83 -3.94 36.37
C GLY A 369 22.70 -2.69 36.40
N THR A 370 23.93 -2.74 35.93
CA THR A 370 24.79 -1.53 35.81
C THR A 370 24.39 -0.66 34.64
N TYR A 371 24.73 0.64 34.69
CA TYR A 371 24.36 1.61 33.68
C TYR A 371 25.55 2.06 32.82
N LYS A 372 25.38 2.05 31.50
CA LYS A 372 26.27 2.72 30.55
C LYS A 372 25.53 3.90 29.91
N SER A 373 25.97 5.11 30.16
CA SER A 373 25.21 6.32 29.80
C SER A 373 26.09 7.46 29.34
N SER A 374 25.50 8.40 28.60
CA SER A 374 26.13 9.69 28.24
C SER A 374 26.09 10.72 29.39
N PHE A 375 25.23 10.52 30.40
CA PHE A 375 24.93 11.51 31.44
C PHE A 375 24.88 10.98 32.88
N ALA A 376 24.93 9.69 33.12
CA ALA A 376 24.82 9.10 34.47
C ALA A 376 25.79 9.71 35.51
N LYS A 377 26.98 10.08 35.12
CA LYS A 377 27.96 10.72 36.01
C LYS A 377 27.53 12.08 36.60
N PHE A 378 26.45 12.67 36.10
CA PHE A 378 25.90 13.95 36.55
C PHE A 378 24.62 13.75 37.41
N MET A 379 24.26 12.52 37.72
CA MET A 379 23.06 12.19 38.50
C MET A 379 23.45 11.29 39.67
N THR A 380 22.72 11.36 40.75
CA THR A 380 22.84 10.41 41.87
C THR A 380 22.25 9.05 41.51
N GLU A 381 22.62 8.02 42.27
CA GLU A 381 22.06 6.67 42.06
C GLU A 381 20.55 6.65 42.22
N ASP A 382 19.99 7.36 43.21
CA ASP A 382 18.55 7.48 43.45
C ASP A 382 17.83 8.17 42.29
N GLU A 383 18.39 9.23 41.71
CA GLU A 383 17.83 9.90 40.56
C GLU A 383 17.84 8.99 39.32
N LEU A 384 18.91 8.23 39.10
CA LEU A 384 18.98 7.26 38.00
C LEU A 384 17.98 6.14 38.17
N ASN A 385 17.84 5.58 39.36
CA ASN A 385 16.88 4.54 39.67
C ASN A 385 15.42 5.04 39.46
N ALA A 386 15.14 6.27 39.90
CA ALA A 386 13.83 6.90 39.69
C ALA A 386 13.53 7.10 38.19
N LEU A 387 14.54 7.53 37.43
CA LEU A 387 14.41 7.71 35.97
C LEU A 387 14.15 6.38 35.26
N VAL A 388 14.92 5.34 35.59
CA VAL A 388 14.74 3.98 35.04
C VAL A 388 13.38 3.41 35.39
N ALA A 389 12.94 3.56 36.64
CA ALA A 389 11.61 3.14 37.08
C ALA A 389 10.50 3.88 36.33
N LYS A 390 10.62 5.21 36.14
CA LYS A 390 9.65 6.01 35.38
C LYS A 390 9.54 5.56 33.93
N MET A 391 10.65 5.12 33.33
CA MET A 391 10.74 4.61 31.96
C MET A 391 10.33 3.14 31.82
N ASN A 392 9.96 2.45 32.91
CA ASN A 392 9.76 1.00 32.98
C ASN A 392 10.96 0.21 32.43
N GLY A 393 12.19 0.75 32.62
CA GLY A 393 13.42 0.15 32.13
C GLY A 393 13.78 -1.12 32.88
N LYS A 394 14.24 -2.13 32.14
CA LYS A 394 14.66 -3.45 32.66
C LYS A 394 16.11 -3.71 32.25
N PRO A 395 16.83 -4.63 32.92
CA PRO A 395 18.11 -5.12 32.41
C PRO A 395 18.01 -5.54 30.95
N GLY A 396 18.96 -5.10 30.13
CA GLY A 396 18.96 -5.32 28.69
C GLY A 396 18.31 -4.22 27.85
N ASP A 397 17.72 -3.17 28.44
CA ASP A 397 17.04 -2.09 27.71
C ASP A 397 17.96 -0.90 27.37
N LEU A 398 17.59 -0.18 26.30
CA LEU A 398 18.17 1.09 25.92
C LEU A 398 17.15 2.20 26.09
N LEU A 399 17.45 3.17 26.93
CA LEU A 399 16.62 4.37 27.11
C LEU A 399 17.24 5.54 26.34
N LEU A 400 16.41 6.23 25.54
CA LEU A 400 16.82 7.39 24.74
C LEU A 400 16.01 8.60 25.22
N PHE A 401 16.68 9.76 25.38
CA PHE A 401 16.05 10.98 25.89
C PHE A 401 16.34 12.18 25.00
N ALA A 402 15.31 13.00 24.76
CA ALA A 402 15.42 14.30 24.16
C ALA A 402 14.97 15.38 25.14
N ALA A 403 15.67 16.52 25.16
CA ALA A 403 15.43 17.64 26.04
C ALA A 403 15.52 18.94 25.26
N ASP A 404 14.40 19.60 25.06
CA ASP A 404 14.27 20.89 24.36
C ASP A 404 12.83 21.39 24.49
N LYS A 405 12.41 22.40 23.69
CA LYS A 405 11.01 22.78 23.51
C LYS A 405 10.16 21.61 23.06
N ASN A 406 8.93 21.47 23.54
CA ASN A 406 8.06 20.32 23.28
C ASN A 406 7.99 19.94 21.79
N LYS A 407 7.84 20.91 20.88
CA LYS A 407 7.78 20.64 19.44
C LYS A 407 9.01 19.92 18.90
N ILE A 408 10.21 20.24 19.41
CA ILE A 408 11.46 19.58 19.02
C ILE A 408 11.50 18.17 19.63
N VAL A 409 11.18 18.02 20.90
CA VAL A 409 11.16 16.75 21.62
C VAL A 409 10.22 15.76 20.94
N TRP A 410 9.00 16.16 20.62
CA TRP A 410 8.02 15.34 19.92
C TRP A 410 8.53 14.92 18.54
N ASN A 411 9.02 15.85 17.74
CA ASN A 411 9.52 15.55 16.38
C ASN A 411 10.69 14.54 16.42
N VAL A 412 11.63 14.75 17.33
CA VAL A 412 12.83 13.92 17.46
C VAL A 412 12.48 12.51 17.93
N LEU A 413 11.74 12.39 19.04
CA LEU A 413 11.39 11.08 19.60
C LEU A 413 10.37 10.34 18.73
N GLY A 414 9.43 11.04 18.10
CA GLY A 414 8.51 10.45 17.14
C GLY A 414 9.23 9.86 15.92
N ALA A 415 10.22 10.58 15.36
CA ALA A 415 11.03 10.08 14.25
C ALA A 415 11.89 8.88 14.66
N LEU A 416 12.54 8.94 15.84
CA LEU A 416 13.33 7.83 16.37
C LEU A 416 12.47 6.60 16.65
N ARG A 417 11.27 6.80 17.20
CA ARG A 417 10.30 5.73 17.46
C ARG A 417 9.95 4.96 16.18
N LEU A 418 9.65 5.66 15.09
CA LEU A 418 9.33 5.05 13.80
C LEU A 418 10.55 4.32 13.23
N GLN A 419 11.73 4.94 13.22
CA GLN A 419 12.96 4.34 12.72
C GLN A 419 13.33 3.04 13.49
N LEU A 420 13.19 3.06 14.81
CA LEU A 420 13.46 1.89 15.65
C LEU A 420 12.38 0.82 15.49
N GLY A 421 11.11 1.20 15.34
CA GLY A 421 10.02 0.29 15.02
C GLY A 421 10.27 -0.50 13.74
N ASP A 422 10.66 0.20 12.67
CA ASP A 422 10.98 -0.43 11.38
C ASP A 422 12.21 -1.35 11.46
N CYS A 423 13.24 -0.93 12.19
CA CYS A 423 14.51 -1.69 12.27
C CYS A 423 14.45 -2.90 13.20
N LEU A 424 13.66 -2.85 14.27
CA LEU A 424 13.72 -3.83 15.37
C LEU A 424 12.49 -4.70 15.48
N LEU A 425 11.31 -4.17 15.17
CA LEU A 425 10.04 -4.85 15.39
C LEU A 425 9.50 -5.50 14.13
N TYR A 426 10.14 -5.28 12.99
CA TYR A 426 9.74 -5.80 11.71
C TYR A 426 8.22 -5.72 11.52
N THR A 427 7.68 -4.53 11.66
CA THR A 427 6.30 -4.29 11.27
C THR A 427 6.20 -4.52 9.78
N SER A 428 5.25 -5.35 9.34
CA SER A 428 4.96 -5.54 7.92
C SER A 428 4.96 -4.18 7.20
N PRO A 429 5.53 -4.06 5.99
CA PRO A 429 5.65 -2.79 5.32
C PRO A 429 4.28 -2.09 5.32
N SER A 430 4.27 -0.86 5.80
CA SER A 430 3.11 0.02 5.72
C SER A 430 2.69 0.14 4.25
N PRO A 431 1.41 0.37 3.93
CA PRO A 431 1.02 0.78 2.58
C PRO A 431 1.82 1.96 2.04
N ARG A 432 2.42 2.77 2.92
CA ARG A 432 3.36 3.85 2.56
C ARG A 432 4.73 3.33 2.14
N ASP A 433 5.18 2.22 2.71
CA ASP A 433 6.49 1.61 2.37
C ASP A 433 6.41 0.84 1.06
N ILE A 434 5.23 0.32 0.71
CA ILE A 434 4.96 -0.30 -0.60
C ILE A 434 5.00 0.77 -1.71
N SER A 435 4.64 2.02 -1.42
CA SER A 435 4.76 3.12 -2.39
C SER A 435 6.19 3.58 -2.62
N GLY A 436 7.12 3.21 -1.75
CA GLY A 436 8.57 3.47 -1.89
C GLY A 436 9.29 2.46 -2.77
N SER A 437 8.71 1.30 -3.04
CA SER A 437 9.17 0.38 -4.08
C SER A 437 8.57 0.83 -5.42
N ARG A 438 9.18 1.83 -5.99
CA ARG A 438 8.79 2.44 -7.27
C ARG A 438 9.15 1.56 -8.43
#